data_bffd6155c04b244101f99a7b0cf014a6
#
_entry.id   bffd6155c04b244101f99a7b0cf014a6
#
_cell.length_a   1.000
_cell.length_b   1.000
_cell.length_c   1.000
_cell.angle_alpha   90.00
_cell.angle_beta   90.00
_cell.angle_gamma   90.00
#
_symmetry.space_group_name_H-M   'P 1'
#
loop_
_entity.id
_entity.type
_entity.pdbx_description
1 polymer ?
#
loop_
_entity_poly.entity_id
_entity_poly.type
_entity_poly.pdbx_seq_one_letter_code
_entity_poly.pdbx_strand_id
1 'polypeptide(L)'
;MIADALVRARTLAYRLAGPAERAWRRASGMRPLPPLWLRRHTGPVAQFESAARETAQFLDRLGLVHADDCVLDVGCGAGAMVPEFASRLGPKGRYVGFDVHAPSIDWCREHYAKDPRLVFELAEITSAYGAASGPAATSVRFPIEDGQADLVLAKSVFTHLLAPEAAHYLSETRRALKPGSAAVVTAFLFDGRAPELPLVRRAFPFGDRDGFVRWRLRARPTAAVAYEKFSFERMVQAAGLRVQWMSPGYFPGGEHLTGQDTLLLGH
;
A
#
# COMPACT_ATOMS: atom_id res chain seq x y z
N MET A 1 22.00 8.17 11.75
CA MET A 1 23.30 7.79 11.13
C MET A 1 23.45 6.27 10.96
N ILE A 2 23.49 5.44 12.01
CA ILE A 2 23.68 3.97 11.86
C ILE A 2 22.56 3.32 11.05
N ALA A 3 21.29 3.67 11.31
CA ALA A 3 20.15 3.13 10.56
C ALA A 3 20.20 3.48 9.06
N ASP A 4 20.64 4.69 8.72
CA ASP A 4 20.78 5.12 7.33
C ASP A 4 21.94 4.40 6.61
N ALA A 5 23.04 4.17 7.32
CA ALA A 5 24.18 3.41 6.79
C ALA A 5 23.76 1.95 6.49
N LEU A 6 23.01 1.31 7.39
CA LEU A 6 22.48 -0.04 7.20
C LEU A 6 21.49 -0.11 6.01
N VAL A 7 20.62 0.88 5.87
CA VAL A 7 19.69 0.97 4.72
C VAL A 7 20.47 1.12 3.41
N ARG A 8 21.49 1.97 3.36
CA ARG A 8 22.36 2.15 2.18
C ARG A 8 23.13 0.90 1.84
N ALA A 9 23.77 0.27 2.83
CA ALA A 9 24.53 -0.98 2.63
C ALA A 9 23.65 -2.10 2.09
N ARG A 10 22.43 -2.27 2.65
CA ARG A 10 21.45 -3.25 2.17
C ARG A 10 20.97 -2.94 0.76
N THR A 11 20.77 -1.67 0.41
CA THR A 11 20.41 -1.27 -0.96
C THR A 11 21.50 -1.62 -1.95
N LEU A 12 22.76 -1.35 -1.59
CA LEU A 12 23.90 -1.71 -2.42
C LEU A 12 24.00 -3.23 -2.62
N ALA A 13 23.85 -4.02 -1.55
CA ALA A 13 23.83 -5.46 -1.64
C ALA A 13 22.72 -5.98 -2.60
N TYR A 14 21.52 -5.42 -2.53
CA TYR A 14 20.44 -5.75 -3.46
C TYR A 14 20.70 -5.32 -4.89
N ARG A 15 21.39 -4.20 -5.12
CA ARG A 15 21.80 -3.78 -6.46
C ARG A 15 22.83 -4.73 -7.06
N LEU A 16 23.77 -5.20 -6.25
CA LEU A 16 24.80 -6.17 -6.68
C LEU A 16 24.22 -7.57 -6.95
N ALA A 17 23.29 -8.05 -6.12
CA ALA A 17 22.66 -9.36 -6.28
C ALA A 17 21.60 -9.40 -7.42
N GLY A 18 21.00 -8.26 -7.76
CA GLY A 18 19.90 -8.17 -8.72
C GLY A 18 20.19 -8.74 -10.10
N PRO A 19 21.36 -8.50 -10.73
CA PRO A 19 21.69 -9.09 -12.03
C PRO A 19 21.71 -10.61 -12.02
N ALA A 20 22.30 -11.21 -10.99
CA ALA A 20 22.37 -12.68 -10.86
C ALA A 20 20.97 -13.30 -10.68
N GLU A 21 20.11 -12.67 -9.85
CA GLU A 21 18.73 -13.12 -9.69
C GLU A 21 17.97 -13.05 -11.01
N ARG A 22 18.07 -11.94 -11.75
CA ARG A 22 17.38 -11.80 -13.06
C ARG A 22 17.85 -12.84 -14.07
N ALA A 23 19.16 -13.11 -14.13
CA ALA A 23 19.72 -14.13 -15.00
C ALA A 23 19.19 -15.52 -14.63
N TRP A 24 19.18 -15.86 -13.35
CA TRP A 24 18.64 -17.13 -12.84
C TRP A 24 17.15 -17.28 -13.14
N ARG A 25 16.31 -16.25 -12.87
CA ARG A 25 14.87 -16.29 -13.18
C ARG A 25 14.62 -16.50 -14.67
N ARG A 26 15.39 -15.82 -15.53
CA ARG A 26 15.31 -16.00 -16.99
C ARG A 26 15.67 -17.43 -17.41
N ALA A 27 16.77 -17.97 -16.91
CA ALA A 27 17.20 -19.32 -17.19
C ALA A 27 16.21 -20.39 -16.69
N SER A 28 15.48 -20.10 -15.60
CA SER A 28 14.47 -20.98 -15.02
C SER A 28 13.06 -20.79 -15.62
N GLY A 29 12.89 -19.98 -16.67
CA GLY A 29 11.59 -19.70 -17.28
C GLY A 29 10.60 -18.97 -16.35
N MET A 30 11.09 -18.37 -15.26
CA MET A 30 10.26 -17.64 -14.30
C MET A 30 9.97 -16.24 -14.82
N ARG A 31 8.79 -15.71 -14.51
CA ARG A 31 8.46 -14.30 -14.85
C ARG A 31 9.50 -13.34 -14.26
N PRO A 32 9.80 -12.25 -15.00
CA PRO A 32 10.64 -11.18 -14.46
C PRO A 32 9.99 -10.55 -13.23
N LEU A 33 10.81 -10.17 -12.26
CA LEU A 33 10.39 -9.37 -11.12
C LEU A 33 11.11 -8.02 -11.11
N PRO A 34 10.54 -7.01 -10.44
CA PRO A 34 11.26 -5.76 -10.18
C PRO A 34 12.61 -6.05 -9.52
N PRO A 35 13.63 -5.24 -9.79
CA PRO A 35 14.92 -5.35 -9.11
C PRO A 35 14.77 -5.48 -7.59
N LEU A 36 15.61 -6.28 -6.94
CA LEU A 36 15.58 -6.52 -5.49
C LEU A 36 15.50 -5.22 -4.66
N TRP A 37 16.21 -4.19 -5.10
CA TRP A 37 16.25 -2.89 -4.42
C TRP A 37 14.93 -2.11 -4.54
N LEU A 38 14.09 -2.34 -5.57
CA LEU A 38 12.74 -1.79 -5.66
C LEU A 38 11.77 -2.58 -4.77
N ARG A 39 11.83 -3.91 -4.80
CA ARG A 39 10.92 -4.78 -4.03
C ARG A 39 11.00 -4.54 -2.52
N ARG A 40 12.14 -4.07 -2.01
CA ARG A 40 12.32 -3.76 -0.58
C ARG A 40 11.34 -2.69 -0.05
N HIS A 41 10.79 -1.86 -0.90
CA HIS A 41 9.83 -0.81 -0.50
C HIS A 41 8.42 -1.37 -0.26
N THR A 42 8.15 -2.60 -0.69
CA THR A 42 6.85 -3.27 -0.55
C THR A 42 6.82 -4.33 0.55
N GLY A 43 7.85 -4.38 1.40
CA GLY A 43 7.98 -5.35 2.49
C GLY A 43 9.17 -6.28 2.36
N PRO A 44 9.17 -7.45 3.00
CA PRO A 44 10.24 -8.44 2.86
C PRO A 44 10.35 -8.92 1.41
N VAL A 45 11.54 -8.78 0.83
CA VAL A 45 11.80 -9.10 -0.58
C VAL A 45 11.39 -10.54 -0.95
N ALA A 46 11.59 -11.48 -0.03
CA ALA A 46 11.21 -12.89 -0.22
C ALA A 46 9.69 -13.10 -0.29
N GLN A 47 8.90 -12.20 0.27
CA GLN A 47 7.43 -12.29 0.31
C GLN A 47 6.74 -11.48 -0.78
N PHE A 48 7.49 -10.86 -1.71
CA PHE A 48 6.93 -9.96 -2.71
C PHE A 48 5.79 -10.60 -3.52
N GLU A 49 5.99 -11.84 -3.98
CA GLU A 49 4.97 -12.57 -4.76
C GLU A 49 3.92 -13.24 -3.87
N SER A 50 4.32 -13.87 -2.75
CA SER A 50 3.38 -14.57 -1.87
C SER A 50 2.40 -13.61 -1.20
N ALA A 51 2.89 -12.47 -0.70
CA ALA A 51 2.03 -11.45 -0.08
C ALA A 51 1.03 -10.82 -1.08
N ALA A 52 1.39 -10.69 -2.36
CA ALA A 52 0.46 -10.25 -3.39
C ALA A 52 -0.61 -11.31 -3.67
N ARG A 53 -0.22 -12.57 -3.79
CA ARG A 53 -1.13 -13.70 -4.00
C ARG A 53 -2.11 -13.88 -2.84
N GLU A 54 -1.63 -13.81 -1.60
CA GLU A 54 -2.46 -13.85 -0.40
C GLU A 54 -3.50 -12.72 -0.38
N THR A 55 -3.07 -11.50 -0.75
CA THR A 55 -3.97 -10.35 -0.89
C THR A 55 -5.03 -10.61 -1.96
N ALA A 56 -4.65 -11.10 -3.14
CA ALA A 56 -5.59 -11.39 -4.21
C ALA A 56 -6.59 -12.47 -3.82
N GLN A 57 -6.13 -13.55 -3.17
CA GLN A 57 -7.01 -14.59 -2.65
C GLN A 57 -7.99 -14.07 -1.59
N PHE A 58 -7.55 -13.14 -0.75
CA PHE A 58 -8.43 -12.46 0.20
C PHE A 58 -9.53 -11.67 -0.52
N LEU A 59 -9.17 -10.88 -1.54
CA LEU A 59 -10.13 -10.13 -2.36
C LEU A 59 -11.11 -11.06 -3.09
N ASP A 60 -10.64 -12.19 -3.61
CA ASP A 60 -11.47 -13.22 -4.26
C ASP A 60 -12.50 -13.82 -3.28
N ARG A 61 -12.07 -14.15 -2.05
CA ARG A 61 -12.99 -14.68 -1.02
C ARG A 61 -14.10 -13.70 -0.64
N LEU A 62 -13.83 -12.40 -0.72
CA LEU A 62 -14.82 -11.36 -0.48
C LEU A 62 -15.65 -10.99 -1.72
N GLY A 63 -15.35 -11.58 -2.89
CA GLY A 63 -16.03 -11.26 -4.14
C GLY A 63 -15.82 -9.81 -4.59
N LEU A 64 -14.63 -9.25 -4.35
CA LEU A 64 -14.34 -7.82 -4.58
C LEU A 64 -13.66 -7.53 -5.92
N VAL A 65 -13.39 -8.55 -6.75
CA VAL A 65 -12.74 -8.35 -8.05
C VAL A 65 -13.48 -9.12 -9.13
N HIS A 66 -13.94 -8.39 -10.16
CA HIS A 66 -14.63 -8.95 -11.32
C HIS A 66 -13.91 -8.59 -12.61
N ALA A 67 -14.26 -9.27 -13.69
CA ALA A 67 -13.55 -9.13 -14.96
C ALA A 67 -13.59 -7.71 -15.58
N ASP A 68 -14.68 -6.99 -15.42
CA ASP A 68 -14.88 -5.67 -16.02
C ASP A 68 -14.60 -4.51 -15.04
N ASP A 69 -14.04 -4.81 -13.86
CA ASP A 69 -13.79 -3.82 -12.82
C ASP A 69 -12.68 -2.83 -13.19
N CYS A 70 -12.83 -1.61 -12.70
CA CYS A 70 -11.78 -0.62 -12.60
C CYS A 70 -11.18 -0.64 -11.19
N VAL A 71 -9.95 -1.12 -11.07
CA VAL A 71 -9.22 -1.22 -9.81
C VAL A 71 -8.24 -0.06 -9.68
N LEU A 72 -8.31 0.68 -8.56
CA LEU A 72 -7.34 1.70 -8.18
C LEU A 72 -6.43 1.15 -7.09
N ASP A 73 -5.12 1.04 -7.38
CA ASP A 73 -4.09 0.60 -6.41
C ASP A 73 -3.27 1.80 -5.93
N VAL A 74 -3.61 2.29 -4.74
CA VAL A 74 -2.97 3.43 -4.08
C VAL A 74 -1.67 2.97 -3.44
N GLY A 75 -0.55 3.57 -3.85
CA GLY A 75 0.77 3.14 -3.39
C GLY A 75 1.16 1.78 -3.98
N CYS A 76 0.98 1.61 -5.29
CA CYS A 76 1.21 0.33 -5.99
C CYS A 76 2.67 -0.15 -5.95
N GLY A 77 3.60 0.71 -5.54
CA GLY A 77 5.03 0.41 -5.51
C GLY A 77 5.54 -0.08 -6.86
N ALA A 78 6.37 -1.11 -6.83
CA ALA A 78 6.90 -1.74 -8.04
C ALA A 78 5.93 -2.80 -8.64
N GLY A 79 4.62 -2.64 -8.45
CA GLY A 79 3.59 -3.43 -9.11
C GLY A 79 3.44 -4.87 -8.57
N ALA A 80 3.55 -5.07 -7.27
CA ALA A 80 3.39 -6.39 -6.66
C ALA A 80 2.04 -7.02 -6.99
N MET A 81 0.96 -6.22 -6.97
CA MET A 81 -0.41 -6.66 -7.23
C MET A 81 -0.76 -6.81 -8.72
N VAL A 82 0.05 -6.21 -9.61
CA VAL A 82 -0.29 -6.16 -11.04
C VAL A 82 -0.53 -7.53 -11.67
N PRO A 83 0.32 -8.56 -11.48
CA PRO A 83 0.07 -9.87 -12.07
C PRO A 83 -1.22 -10.53 -11.57
N GLU A 84 -1.57 -10.27 -10.32
CA GLU A 84 -2.77 -10.81 -9.71
C GLU A 84 -4.04 -10.17 -10.30
N PHE A 85 -4.04 -8.84 -10.49
CA PHE A 85 -5.16 -8.15 -11.15
C PHE A 85 -5.18 -8.42 -12.66
N ALA A 86 -4.05 -8.39 -13.35
CA ALA A 86 -3.99 -8.66 -14.79
C ALA A 86 -4.57 -10.03 -15.18
N SER A 87 -4.44 -11.04 -14.30
CA SER A 87 -5.00 -12.37 -14.51
C SER A 87 -6.50 -12.48 -14.26
N ARG A 88 -7.09 -11.55 -13.52
CA ARG A 88 -8.52 -11.52 -13.15
C ARG A 88 -9.33 -10.58 -14.02
N LEU A 89 -8.73 -9.48 -14.45
CA LEU A 89 -9.38 -8.48 -15.31
C LEU A 89 -9.53 -8.98 -16.73
N GLY A 90 -10.72 -8.88 -17.27
CA GLY A 90 -11.07 -9.14 -18.66
C GLY A 90 -10.68 -7.97 -19.58
N PRO A 91 -11.08 -8.04 -20.85
CA PRO A 91 -10.70 -7.02 -21.85
C PRO A 91 -11.23 -5.61 -21.57
N LYS A 92 -12.31 -5.48 -20.79
CA LYS A 92 -12.90 -4.19 -20.39
C LYS A 92 -12.40 -3.71 -19.03
N GLY A 93 -11.82 -4.61 -18.23
CA GLY A 93 -11.30 -4.28 -16.92
C GLY A 93 -10.09 -3.35 -17.02
N ARG A 94 -9.86 -2.57 -15.99
CA ARG A 94 -8.77 -1.60 -15.91
C ARG A 94 -8.10 -1.62 -14.55
N TYR A 95 -6.79 -1.55 -14.55
CA TYR A 95 -5.99 -1.33 -13.35
C TYR A 95 -5.29 0.03 -13.46
N VAL A 96 -5.46 0.85 -12.44
CA VAL A 96 -4.76 2.13 -12.31
C VAL A 96 -3.94 2.08 -11.02
N GLY A 97 -2.63 2.00 -11.14
CA GLY A 97 -1.71 2.08 -10.01
C GLY A 97 -1.01 3.42 -9.96
N PHE A 98 -0.86 3.99 -8.77
CA PHE A 98 0.00 5.17 -8.60
C PHE A 98 0.86 5.06 -7.35
N ASP A 99 2.02 5.70 -7.40
CA ASP A 99 2.97 5.73 -6.29
C ASP A 99 3.80 7.02 -6.34
N VAL A 100 4.41 7.38 -5.23
CA VAL A 100 5.33 8.54 -5.11
C VAL A 100 6.76 8.18 -5.50
N HIS A 101 7.09 6.89 -5.66
CA HIS A 101 8.44 6.41 -5.94
C HIS A 101 8.68 6.26 -7.43
N ALA A 102 9.23 7.31 -8.06
CA ALA A 102 9.46 7.37 -9.50
C ALA A 102 10.14 6.11 -10.08
N PRO A 103 11.23 5.55 -9.52
CA PRO A 103 11.84 4.36 -10.09
C PRO A 103 10.95 3.12 -10.09
N SER A 104 9.97 3.04 -9.20
CA SER A 104 8.98 1.95 -9.18
C SER A 104 7.96 2.11 -10.31
N ILE A 105 7.48 3.33 -10.51
CA ILE A 105 6.55 3.65 -11.59
C ILE A 105 7.20 3.48 -12.96
N ASP A 106 8.43 3.95 -13.14
CA ASP A 106 9.18 3.78 -14.39
C ASP A 106 9.33 2.29 -14.74
N TRP A 107 9.67 1.46 -13.75
CA TRP A 107 9.75 0.02 -13.95
C TRP A 107 8.40 -0.58 -14.35
N CYS A 108 7.31 -0.18 -13.71
CA CYS A 108 5.97 -0.66 -14.06
C CYS A 108 5.56 -0.24 -15.48
N ARG A 109 5.76 1.02 -15.83
CA ARG A 109 5.48 1.56 -17.16
C ARG A 109 6.24 0.79 -18.24
N GLU A 110 7.54 0.56 -18.04
CA GLU A 110 8.37 -0.20 -18.98
C GLU A 110 7.93 -1.67 -19.08
N HIS A 111 7.74 -2.30 -17.94
CA HIS A 111 7.51 -3.75 -17.87
C HIS A 111 6.12 -4.16 -18.36
N TYR A 112 5.12 -3.36 -18.08
CA TYR A 112 3.72 -3.63 -18.43
C TYR A 112 3.20 -2.84 -19.66
N ALA A 113 4.09 -2.18 -20.42
CA ALA A 113 3.76 -1.33 -21.56
C ALA A 113 2.88 -2.00 -22.63
N LYS A 114 2.87 -3.33 -22.71
CA LYS A 114 2.13 -4.09 -23.72
C LYS A 114 0.66 -4.36 -23.35
N ASP A 115 0.27 -4.14 -22.11
CA ASP A 115 -1.10 -4.34 -21.65
C ASP A 115 -1.79 -2.98 -21.44
N PRO A 116 -2.66 -2.54 -22.36
CA PRO A 116 -3.29 -1.22 -22.29
C PRO A 116 -4.27 -1.08 -21.13
N ARG A 117 -4.65 -2.17 -20.47
CA ARG A 117 -5.51 -2.15 -19.28
C ARG A 117 -4.78 -1.64 -18.05
N LEU A 118 -3.44 -1.69 -18.04
CA LEU A 118 -2.57 -1.40 -16.90
C LEU A 118 -1.98 0.01 -17.05
N VAL A 119 -2.40 0.93 -16.18
CA VAL A 119 -1.99 2.33 -16.20
C VAL A 119 -1.21 2.64 -14.92
N PHE A 120 -0.10 3.37 -15.05
CA PHE A 120 0.76 3.73 -13.91
C PHE A 120 1.05 5.22 -13.88
N GLU A 121 0.76 5.86 -12.73
CA GLU A 121 0.92 7.30 -12.56
C GLU A 121 1.88 7.62 -11.41
N LEU A 122 2.72 8.63 -11.62
CA LEU A 122 3.60 9.16 -10.59
C LEU A 122 2.87 10.27 -9.83
N ALA A 123 2.75 10.12 -8.52
CA ALA A 123 2.29 11.20 -7.66
C ALA A 123 3.49 12.06 -7.24
N GLU A 124 3.65 13.21 -7.87
CA GLU A 124 4.75 14.14 -7.63
C GLU A 124 4.49 14.99 -6.38
N ILE A 125 4.55 14.36 -5.21
CA ILE A 125 4.37 14.99 -3.90
C ILE A 125 5.61 14.85 -3.02
N THR A 126 5.75 15.75 -2.06
CA THR A 126 6.76 15.61 -1.00
C THR A 126 6.43 14.41 -0.13
N SER A 127 7.32 13.44 -0.07
CA SER A 127 7.17 12.28 0.82
C SER A 127 8.52 11.68 1.20
N ALA A 128 8.54 10.83 2.23
CA ALA A 128 9.75 10.09 2.62
C ALA A 128 10.23 9.08 1.55
N TYR A 129 9.39 8.73 0.60
CA TYR A 129 9.64 7.78 -0.48
C TYR A 129 9.69 8.41 -1.87
N GLY A 130 9.17 9.63 -2.02
CA GLY A 130 9.07 10.37 -3.27
C GLY A 130 10.04 11.56 -3.36
N ALA A 131 9.54 12.67 -3.90
CA ALA A 131 10.32 13.89 -4.03
C ALA A 131 10.67 14.51 -2.66
N ALA A 132 11.85 15.10 -2.56
CA ALA A 132 12.29 15.82 -1.36
C ALA A 132 11.58 17.18 -1.18
N SER A 133 11.01 17.71 -2.25
CA SER A 133 10.25 18.97 -2.28
C SER A 133 9.14 18.86 -3.33
N GLY A 134 8.03 19.58 -3.12
CA GLY A 134 6.88 19.57 -4.01
C GLY A 134 5.58 19.82 -3.25
N PRO A 135 4.43 19.61 -3.88
CA PRO A 135 3.13 19.70 -3.24
C PRO A 135 3.02 18.77 -2.02
N ALA A 136 2.20 19.14 -1.05
CA ALA A 136 1.91 18.30 0.11
C ALA A 136 1.07 17.07 -0.28
N ALA A 137 1.17 15.99 0.47
CA ALA A 137 0.34 14.80 0.26
C ALA A 137 -1.17 15.09 0.40
N THR A 138 -1.52 16.15 1.12
CA THR A 138 -2.92 16.65 1.23
C THR A 138 -3.45 17.32 -0.04
N SER A 139 -2.64 17.49 -1.08
CA SER A 139 -3.07 18.06 -2.37
C SER A 139 -3.12 17.04 -3.50
N VAL A 140 -2.78 15.78 -3.23
CA VAL A 140 -2.82 14.73 -4.26
C VAL A 140 -4.25 14.47 -4.70
N ARG A 141 -4.48 14.45 -6.02
CA ARG A 141 -5.70 13.91 -6.59
C ARG A 141 -5.38 12.52 -7.14
N PHE A 142 -6.15 11.52 -6.75
CA PHE A 142 -5.97 10.18 -7.29
C PHE A 142 -6.24 10.18 -8.80
N PRO A 143 -5.41 9.49 -9.61
CA PRO A 143 -5.44 9.56 -11.08
C PRO A 143 -6.62 8.77 -11.68
N ILE A 144 -7.82 9.09 -11.23
CA ILE A 144 -9.07 8.46 -11.62
C ILE A 144 -10.22 9.47 -11.49
N GLU A 145 -11.24 9.34 -12.32
CA GLU A 145 -12.42 10.19 -12.26
C GLU A 145 -13.29 9.87 -11.04
N ASP A 146 -14.19 10.80 -10.69
CA ASP A 146 -15.14 10.65 -9.59
C ASP A 146 -16.06 9.44 -9.85
N GLY A 147 -16.19 8.56 -8.88
CA GLY A 147 -17.07 7.41 -8.97
C GLY A 147 -16.70 6.40 -10.06
N GLN A 148 -15.42 6.25 -10.38
CA GLN A 148 -14.97 5.34 -11.44
C GLN A 148 -14.43 4.00 -10.92
N ALA A 149 -13.93 3.94 -9.68
CA ALA A 149 -13.33 2.73 -9.13
C ALA A 149 -14.39 1.74 -8.61
N ASP A 150 -14.31 0.50 -9.05
CA ASP A 150 -15.05 -0.63 -8.48
C ASP A 150 -14.36 -1.16 -7.22
N LEU A 151 -13.05 -1.05 -7.16
CA LEU A 151 -12.24 -1.38 -5.99
C LEU A 151 -11.13 -0.34 -5.81
N VAL A 152 -10.95 0.15 -4.58
CA VAL A 152 -9.73 0.87 -4.17
C VAL A 152 -8.94 -0.02 -3.22
N LEU A 153 -7.68 -0.29 -3.54
CA LEU A 153 -6.73 -0.98 -2.68
C LEU A 153 -5.68 0.03 -2.17
N ALA A 154 -5.53 0.16 -0.85
CA ALA A 154 -4.49 1.00 -0.24
C ALA A 154 -3.71 0.18 0.82
N LYS A 155 -2.85 -0.71 0.33
CA LYS A 155 -2.08 -1.63 1.16
C LYS A 155 -0.79 -0.99 1.65
N SER A 156 -0.63 -0.88 2.97
CA SER A 156 0.56 -0.29 3.62
C SER A 156 0.79 1.20 3.27
N VAL A 157 -0.26 1.95 2.94
CA VAL A 157 -0.21 3.39 2.65
C VAL A 157 -0.47 4.20 3.92
N PHE A 158 -1.58 3.92 4.61
CA PHE A 158 -1.95 4.64 5.83
C PHE A 158 -0.91 4.53 6.93
N THR A 159 -0.10 3.49 6.94
CA THR A 159 1.03 3.33 7.84
C THR A 159 2.17 4.35 7.62
N HIS A 160 2.06 5.20 6.61
CA HIS A 160 3.05 6.22 6.23
C HIS A 160 2.46 7.63 6.10
N LEU A 161 1.20 7.83 6.42
CA LEU A 161 0.51 9.11 6.37
C LEU A 161 0.30 9.67 7.78
N LEU A 162 0.43 10.97 7.96
CA LEU A 162 -0.02 11.65 9.18
C LEU A 162 -1.53 11.92 9.10
N ALA A 163 -2.17 12.32 10.19
CA ALA A 163 -3.62 12.46 10.25
C ALA A 163 -4.24 13.35 9.16
N PRO A 164 -3.70 14.54 8.82
CA PRO A 164 -4.24 15.36 7.73
C PRO A 164 -4.15 14.67 6.36
N GLU A 165 -3.04 13.99 6.09
CA GLU A 165 -2.81 13.23 4.86
C GLU A 165 -3.75 12.03 4.78
N ALA A 166 -3.91 11.29 5.88
CA ALA A 166 -4.82 10.16 5.96
C ALA A 166 -6.28 10.57 5.72
N ALA A 167 -6.72 11.67 6.33
CA ALA A 167 -8.05 12.22 6.11
C ALA A 167 -8.29 12.60 4.64
N HIS A 168 -7.30 13.22 4.00
CA HIS A 168 -7.35 13.56 2.58
C HIS A 168 -7.43 12.30 1.69
N TYR A 169 -6.60 11.28 1.97
CA TYR A 169 -6.62 10.02 1.21
C TYR A 169 -7.95 9.26 1.39
N LEU A 170 -8.57 9.32 2.55
CA LEU A 170 -9.91 8.78 2.75
C LEU A 170 -10.96 9.54 1.93
N SER A 171 -10.86 10.87 1.85
CA SER A 171 -11.75 11.70 1.01
C SER A 171 -11.57 11.38 -0.47
N GLU A 172 -10.33 11.22 -0.95
CA GLU A 172 -10.04 10.83 -2.33
C GLU A 172 -10.50 9.38 -2.61
N THR A 173 -10.36 8.47 -1.64
CA THR A 173 -10.92 7.10 -1.73
C THR A 173 -12.44 7.17 -1.92
N ARG A 174 -13.13 8.00 -1.13
CA ARG A 174 -14.58 8.19 -1.26
C ARG A 174 -14.97 8.78 -2.61
N ARG A 175 -14.22 9.77 -3.09
CA ARG A 175 -14.45 10.38 -4.41
C ARG A 175 -14.28 9.38 -5.55
N ALA A 176 -13.24 8.55 -5.47
CA ALA A 176 -12.90 7.58 -6.52
C ALA A 176 -13.89 6.42 -6.62
N LEU A 177 -14.45 5.97 -5.49
CA LEU A 177 -15.35 4.80 -5.43
C LEU A 177 -16.70 5.06 -6.09
N LYS A 178 -17.15 4.11 -6.91
CA LYS A 178 -18.55 4.02 -7.35
C LYS A 178 -19.48 3.83 -6.15
N PRO A 179 -20.73 4.28 -6.23
CA PRO A 179 -21.74 3.91 -5.24
C PRO A 179 -21.86 2.38 -5.13
N GLY A 180 -21.85 1.85 -3.91
CA GLY A 180 -21.93 0.42 -3.65
C GLY A 180 -20.62 -0.36 -3.77
N SER A 181 -19.56 0.26 -4.22
CA SER A 181 -18.21 -0.33 -4.30
C SER A 181 -17.44 -0.21 -2.97
N ALA A 182 -16.29 -0.86 -2.88
CA ALA A 182 -15.55 -0.98 -1.64
C ALA A 182 -14.07 -0.57 -1.78
N ALA A 183 -13.49 -0.16 -0.66
CA ALA A 183 -12.04 -0.02 -0.54
C ALA A 183 -11.50 -1.01 0.50
N VAL A 184 -10.35 -1.60 0.20
CA VAL A 184 -9.55 -2.37 1.16
C VAL A 184 -8.34 -1.55 1.53
N VAL A 185 -8.23 -1.18 2.80
CA VAL A 185 -7.12 -0.39 3.32
C VAL A 185 -6.44 -1.12 4.47
N THR A 186 -5.14 -0.92 4.64
CA THR A 186 -4.42 -1.43 5.81
C THR A 186 -3.80 -0.30 6.61
N ALA A 187 -3.86 -0.42 7.94
CA ALA A 187 -3.33 0.55 8.89
C ALA A 187 -2.76 -0.14 10.13
N PHE A 188 -2.00 0.57 10.94
CA PHE A 188 -1.73 0.15 12.31
C PHE A 188 -2.72 0.88 13.21
N LEU A 189 -3.61 0.11 13.87
CA LEU A 189 -4.59 0.65 14.79
C LEU A 189 -4.28 0.20 16.22
N PHE A 190 -4.48 1.09 17.18
CA PHE A 190 -4.42 0.77 18.59
C PHE A 190 -5.70 1.24 19.30
N ASP A 191 -6.22 0.41 20.19
CA ASP A 191 -7.17 0.79 21.20
C ASP A 191 -6.42 1.02 22.49
N GLY A 192 -6.59 1.86 23.34
CA GLY A 192 -5.77 2.21 24.50
C GLY A 192 -4.96 1.07 25.19
N ARG A 193 -5.18 -0.20 24.80
CA ARG A 193 -4.51 -1.43 25.28
C ARG A 193 -3.46 -1.99 24.32
N ALA A 194 -3.58 -1.72 23.02
CA ALA A 194 -2.75 -2.35 21.98
C ALA A 194 -1.24 -2.09 22.07
N PRO A 195 -0.74 -0.93 22.56
CA PRO A 195 0.69 -0.73 22.72
C PRO A 195 1.34 -1.65 23.75
N GLU A 196 0.56 -2.34 24.55
CA GLU A 196 1.03 -3.23 25.61
C GLU A 196 1.25 -4.66 25.14
N LEU A 197 0.79 -5.04 23.94
CA LEU A 197 1.05 -6.35 23.38
C LEU A 197 2.55 -6.52 23.07
N PRO A 198 3.25 -7.49 23.69
CA PRO A 198 4.71 -7.63 23.58
C PRO A 198 5.23 -7.75 22.15
N LEU A 199 4.46 -8.38 21.25
CA LEU A 199 4.82 -8.54 19.85
C LEU A 199 4.74 -7.22 19.08
N VAL A 200 3.74 -6.38 19.32
CA VAL A 200 3.58 -5.06 18.70
C VAL A 200 4.68 -4.12 19.20
N ARG A 201 4.97 -4.09 20.48
CA ARG A 201 6.09 -3.33 21.06
C ARG A 201 7.44 -3.73 20.48
N ARG A 202 7.64 -5.01 20.20
CA ARG A 202 8.91 -5.52 19.70
C ARG A 202 9.07 -5.28 18.20
N ALA A 203 8.01 -5.41 17.41
CA ALA A 203 8.03 -5.22 15.96
C ALA A 203 7.95 -3.73 15.56
N PHE A 204 7.13 -2.95 16.26
CA PHE A 204 6.87 -1.53 15.98
C PHE A 204 6.72 -0.75 17.29
N PRO A 205 7.82 -0.34 17.92
CA PRO A 205 7.76 0.48 19.13
C PRO A 205 7.29 1.90 18.77
N PHE A 206 5.99 2.13 18.80
CA PHE A 206 5.37 3.45 18.64
C PHE A 206 5.49 4.22 19.96
N GLY A 207 6.57 4.96 20.14
CA GLY A 207 6.86 5.66 21.39
C GLY A 207 6.44 7.12 21.40
N ASP A 208 6.57 7.80 20.27
CA ASP A 208 6.21 9.21 20.12
C ASP A 208 4.74 9.34 19.68
N ARG A 209 4.06 10.41 20.14
CA ARG A 209 2.65 10.64 19.81
C ARG A 209 2.34 12.12 19.62
N ASP A 210 1.33 12.39 18.82
CA ASP A 210 0.63 13.66 18.72
C ASP A 210 -0.87 13.39 18.59
N GLY A 211 -1.63 13.81 19.60
CA GLY A 211 -3.05 13.53 19.69
C GLY A 211 -3.34 12.01 19.65
N PHE A 212 -4.08 11.58 18.64
CA PHE A 212 -4.49 10.20 18.40
C PHE A 212 -3.57 9.43 17.43
N VAL A 213 -2.44 10.04 17.04
CA VAL A 213 -1.47 9.44 16.14
C VAL A 213 -0.20 9.10 16.91
N ARG A 214 0.38 7.95 16.63
CA ARG A 214 1.68 7.53 17.14
C ARG A 214 2.62 7.23 15.99
N TRP A 215 3.92 7.43 16.19
CA TRP A 215 4.93 7.07 15.20
C TRP A 215 6.13 6.37 15.84
N ARG A 216 6.82 5.63 15.01
CA ARG A 216 7.96 4.82 15.42
C ARG A 216 9.22 5.65 15.68
N LEU A 217 9.46 6.67 14.85
CA LEU A 217 10.68 7.47 14.87
C LEU A 217 10.35 8.96 14.84
N ARG A 218 10.68 9.69 15.91
CA ARG A 218 10.45 11.14 15.98
C ARG A 218 11.10 11.91 14.83
N ALA A 219 12.31 11.51 14.41
CA ALA A 219 13.03 12.15 13.31
C ALA A 219 12.42 11.85 11.92
N ARG A 220 11.57 10.82 11.81
CA ARG A 220 10.87 10.42 10.60
C ARG A 220 9.48 9.85 10.95
N PRO A 221 8.52 10.70 11.27
CA PRO A 221 7.19 10.25 11.69
C PRO A 221 6.53 9.29 10.68
N THR A 222 6.61 9.62 9.39
CA THR A 222 6.02 8.81 8.30
C THR A 222 6.75 7.50 8.00
N ALA A 223 7.82 7.15 8.74
CA ALA A 223 8.46 5.84 8.59
C ALA A 223 7.58 4.68 9.08
N ALA A 224 6.74 4.91 10.09
CA ALA A 224 5.65 4.03 10.51
C ALA A 224 4.71 4.81 11.42
N VAL A 225 3.45 4.89 11.03
CA VAL A 225 2.38 5.63 11.71
C VAL A 225 1.31 4.66 12.18
N ALA A 226 0.83 4.83 13.41
CA ALA A 226 -0.32 4.14 13.95
C ALA A 226 -1.36 5.15 14.45
N TYR A 227 -2.63 4.78 14.37
CA TYR A 227 -3.75 5.62 14.77
C TYR A 227 -4.49 4.99 15.94
N GLU A 228 -5.04 5.83 16.81
CA GLU A 228 -6.06 5.38 17.74
C GLU A 228 -7.30 4.96 16.94
N LYS A 229 -7.77 3.73 17.20
CA LYS A 229 -8.79 3.05 16.39
C LYS A 229 -10.07 3.89 16.22
N PHE A 230 -10.62 4.38 17.32
CA PHE A 230 -11.86 5.17 17.29
C PHE A 230 -11.70 6.47 16.51
N SER A 231 -10.55 7.13 16.64
CA SER A 231 -10.23 8.35 15.89
C SER A 231 -10.05 8.09 14.40
N PHE A 232 -9.46 6.93 14.03
CA PHE A 232 -9.37 6.54 12.62
C PHE A 232 -10.76 6.24 12.04
N GLU A 233 -11.62 5.53 12.75
CA GLU A 233 -13.01 5.27 12.34
C GLU A 233 -13.80 6.58 12.18
N ARG A 234 -13.58 7.56 13.03
CA ARG A 234 -14.17 8.91 12.87
C ARG A 234 -13.65 9.63 11.62
N MET A 235 -12.37 9.50 11.27
CA MET A 235 -11.86 10.05 10.00
C MET A 235 -12.51 9.37 8.79
N VAL A 236 -12.70 8.05 8.83
CA VAL A 236 -13.43 7.28 7.81
C VAL A 236 -14.84 7.84 7.64
N GLN A 237 -15.58 8.03 8.76
CA GLN A 237 -16.94 8.59 8.74
C GLN A 237 -16.97 10.03 8.22
N ALA A 238 -16.02 10.87 8.64
CA ALA A 238 -15.93 12.26 8.17
C ALA A 238 -15.66 12.36 6.66
N ALA A 239 -14.99 11.36 6.07
CA ALA A 239 -14.82 11.25 4.63
C ALA A 239 -16.07 10.73 3.88
N GLY A 240 -17.17 10.42 4.59
CA GLY A 240 -18.38 9.83 4.00
C GLY A 240 -18.27 8.34 3.69
N LEU A 241 -17.35 7.65 4.35
CA LEU A 241 -17.16 6.21 4.29
C LEU A 241 -17.60 5.56 5.62
N ARG A 242 -17.79 4.25 5.61
CA ARG A 242 -18.05 3.44 6.82
C ARG A 242 -17.16 2.20 6.81
N VAL A 243 -16.74 1.76 7.98
CA VAL A 243 -16.09 0.46 8.16
C VAL A 243 -17.17 -0.61 8.11
N GLN A 244 -17.15 -1.44 7.08
CA GLN A 244 -18.06 -2.58 6.90
C GLN A 244 -17.55 -3.82 7.61
N TRP A 245 -16.23 -3.99 7.63
CA TRP A 245 -15.56 -5.11 8.24
C TRP A 245 -14.10 -4.72 8.60
N MET A 246 -13.56 -5.35 9.64
CA MET A 246 -12.18 -5.16 10.06
C MET A 246 -11.59 -6.46 10.61
N SER A 247 -10.36 -6.78 10.20
CA SER A 247 -9.55 -7.83 10.80
C SER A 247 -8.31 -7.24 11.45
N PRO A 248 -8.08 -7.51 12.73
CA PRO A 248 -6.85 -7.09 13.42
C PRO A 248 -5.61 -7.79 12.86
N GLY A 249 -4.54 -7.03 12.61
CA GLY A 249 -3.32 -7.54 12.00
C GLY A 249 -2.44 -8.40 12.91
N TYR A 250 -2.48 -8.18 14.22
CA TYR A 250 -1.57 -8.80 15.19
C TYR A 250 -2.21 -9.89 16.07
N PHE A 251 -3.47 -10.21 15.86
CA PHE A 251 -4.12 -11.24 16.66
C PHE A 251 -3.95 -12.63 16.03
N PRO A 252 -3.56 -13.64 16.82
CA PRO A 252 -3.52 -15.02 16.35
C PRO A 252 -4.91 -15.47 15.86
N GLY A 253 -4.99 -15.98 14.63
CA GLY A 253 -6.24 -16.46 14.04
C GLY A 253 -7.07 -15.42 13.27
N GLY A 254 -6.63 -14.15 13.20
CA GLY A 254 -7.26 -13.15 12.33
C GLY A 254 -6.84 -13.31 10.86
N GLU A 255 -7.75 -13.04 9.95
CA GLU A 255 -7.40 -12.88 8.53
C GLU A 255 -6.79 -11.50 8.32
N HIS A 256 -5.49 -11.43 8.08
CA HIS A 256 -4.77 -10.18 7.84
C HIS A 256 -3.88 -10.28 6.60
N LEU A 257 -3.76 -9.20 5.86
CA LEU A 257 -2.94 -9.13 4.64
C LEU A 257 -1.45 -8.93 4.92
N THR A 258 -1.13 -8.26 6.03
CA THR A 258 0.26 -7.92 6.35
C THR A 258 0.37 -7.83 7.84
N GLY A 259 0.58 -8.19 8.77
CA GLY A 259 0.64 -7.82 10.20
C GLY A 259 0.02 -6.47 10.58
N GLN A 260 -0.65 -5.80 9.64
CA GLN A 260 -1.43 -4.57 9.80
C GLN A 260 -2.91 -4.91 9.91
N ASP A 261 -3.67 -4.04 10.55
CA ASP A 261 -5.13 -4.15 10.55
C ASP A 261 -5.67 -3.93 9.14
N THR A 262 -6.60 -4.76 8.73
CA THR A 262 -7.23 -4.69 7.41
C THR A 262 -8.67 -4.23 7.56
N LEU A 263 -9.06 -3.20 6.82
CA LEU A 263 -10.40 -2.64 6.86
C LEU A 263 -11.03 -2.72 5.46
N LEU A 264 -12.28 -3.16 5.42
CA LEU A 264 -13.17 -3.02 4.28
C LEU A 264 -14.04 -1.78 4.52
N LEU A 265 -13.89 -0.80 3.64
CA LEU A 265 -14.62 0.45 3.68
C LEU A 265 -15.64 0.49 2.54
N GLY A 266 -16.80 1.07 2.78
CA GLY A 266 -17.81 1.30 1.77
C GLY A 266 -18.54 2.64 1.98
N HIS A 267 -19.45 2.97 1.06
CA HIS A 267 -20.30 4.16 1.17
C HIS A 267 -21.35 4.00 2.26
#